data_c409955eabaaca192d06d779b1184f9c
#
_entry.id   c409955eabaaca192d06d779b1184f9c
#
_cell.length_a   1.000
_cell.length_b   1.000
_cell.length_c   1.000
_cell.angle_alpha   90.00
_cell.angle_beta   90.00
_cell.angle_gamma   90.00
#
_symmetry.space_group_name_H-M   'P 1'
#
loop_
_entity.id
_entity.type
_entity.pdbx_description
1 polymer ?
#
loop_
_entity_poly.entity_id
_entity_poly.type
_entity_poly.pdbx_seq_one_letter_code
_entity_poly.pdbx_strand_id
1 'polypeptide(L)'
;MKKMAVVLVLAFLSLAGWTLFLPTAQAGLEWKVLKDLDLKASPLDVAPSADGQWLYILTPGEILVYSMQEGKITDQVPVGKEFDRIASLPRANGLTLSSSANKTIQIIMLENILTIDVSGLPFKGPRDAPVVIAVFDDYQ
;
A
#
# COMPACT_ATOMS: atom_id res chain seq x y z
N MET A 1 -31.41 65.88 15.73
CA MET A 1 -31.00 65.16 14.48
C MET A 1 -29.47 65.00 14.38
N LYS A 2 -28.64 65.99 14.64
CA LYS A 2 -27.15 65.84 14.54
C LYS A 2 -26.53 64.84 15.53
N LYS A 3 -27.05 64.70 16.74
CA LYS A 3 -26.54 63.75 17.76
C LYS A 3 -26.86 62.29 17.45
N MET A 4 -27.98 62.00 16.78
CA MET A 4 -28.37 60.63 16.36
C MET A 4 -27.51 60.13 15.20
N ALA A 5 -27.11 61.01 14.29
CA ALA A 5 -26.23 60.64 13.20
C ALA A 5 -24.80 60.27 13.67
N VAL A 6 -24.28 60.96 14.70
CA VAL A 6 -22.96 60.66 15.26
C VAL A 6 -22.92 59.30 15.98
N VAL A 7 -24.02 58.93 16.71
CA VAL A 7 -24.13 57.63 17.38
C VAL A 7 -24.23 56.46 16.37
N LEU A 8 -24.94 56.69 15.23
CA LEU A 8 -25.04 55.67 14.18
C LEU A 8 -23.70 55.43 13.46
N VAL A 9 -22.92 56.51 13.22
CA VAL A 9 -21.58 56.38 12.58
C VAL A 9 -20.59 55.68 13.53
N LEU A 10 -20.62 55.95 14.83
CA LEU A 10 -19.77 55.29 15.82
C LEU A 10 -20.15 53.80 16.01
N ALA A 11 -21.43 53.45 15.92
CA ALA A 11 -21.88 52.04 15.97
C ALA A 11 -21.44 51.23 14.72
N PHE A 12 -21.43 51.87 13.53
CA PHE A 12 -20.96 51.25 12.31
C PHE A 12 -19.44 51.04 12.30
N LEU A 13 -18.67 51.96 12.85
CA LEU A 13 -17.21 51.83 12.98
C LEU A 13 -16.80 50.74 13.97
N SER A 14 -17.59 50.49 15.03
CA SER A 14 -17.31 49.40 15.97
C SER A 14 -17.65 48.01 15.42
N LEU A 15 -18.63 47.87 14.52
CA LEU A 15 -18.93 46.61 13.83
C LEU A 15 -17.87 46.26 12.76
N ALA A 16 -17.29 47.25 12.07
CA ALA A 16 -16.26 47.02 11.05
C ALA A 16 -14.90 46.60 11.64
N GLY A 17 -14.63 46.90 12.91
CA GLY A 17 -13.40 46.51 13.61
C GLY A 17 -13.33 45.04 14.03
N TRP A 18 -14.47 44.36 14.14
CA TRP A 18 -14.50 42.95 14.58
C TRP A 18 -14.32 41.91 13.47
N THR A 19 -14.39 42.33 12.20
CA THR A 19 -14.23 41.41 11.09
C THR A 19 -12.77 41.18 10.68
N LEU A 20 -11.81 41.91 11.26
CA LEU A 20 -10.39 41.83 10.90
C LEU A 20 -9.56 40.80 11.66
N PHE A 21 -10.16 40.11 12.64
CA PHE A 21 -9.52 39.04 13.40
C PHE A 21 -10.20 37.67 13.18
N LEU A 22 -10.40 37.29 11.93
CA LEU A 22 -10.73 35.90 11.64
C LEU A 22 -9.41 35.10 11.70
N PRO A 23 -9.26 34.13 12.62
CA PRO A 23 -8.11 33.26 12.61
C PRO A 23 -8.11 32.50 11.28
N THR A 24 -7.08 32.72 10.47
CA THR A 24 -6.86 31.89 9.28
C THR A 24 -6.56 30.48 9.75
N ALA A 25 -7.47 29.55 9.48
CA ALA A 25 -7.21 28.13 9.68
C ALA A 25 -6.07 27.72 8.73
N GLN A 26 -4.89 27.45 9.28
CA GLN A 26 -3.77 26.91 8.52
C GLN A 26 -3.89 25.39 8.59
N ALA A 27 -4.18 24.77 7.43
CA ALA A 27 -4.09 23.32 7.29
C ALA A 27 -2.61 22.95 7.22
N GLY A 28 -2.11 22.27 8.23
CA GLY A 28 -0.75 21.71 8.25
C GLY A 28 -0.80 20.21 7.96
N LEU A 29 0.27 19.66 7.36
CA LEU A 29 0.47 18.24 7.21
C LEU A 29 1.12 17.68 8.48
N GLU A 30 0.40 16.82 9.21
CA GLU A 30 0.99 16.02 10.30
C GLU A 30 1.50 14.70 9.73
N TRP A 31 2.66 14.27 10.18
CA TRP A 31 3.26 13.00 9.80
C TRP A 31 3.80 12.26 11.02
N LYS A 32 3.80 10.94 10.95
CA LYS A 32 4.46 10.08 11.93
C LYS A 32 5.09 8.88 11.24
N VAL A 33 6.21 8.42 11.75
CA VAL A 33 6.79 7.14 11.34
C VAL A 33 5.89 6.04 11.88
N LEU A 34 5.38 5.17 10.99
CA LEU A 34 4.56 4.03 11.37
C LEU A 34 5.44 2.86 11.81
N LYS A 35 6.52 2.60 11.07
CA LYS A 35 7.45 1.51 11.34
C LYS A 35 8.75 1.71 10.58
N ASP A 36 9.85 1.32 11.19
CA ASP A 36 11.15 1.10 10.56
C ASP A 36 11.33 -0.40 10.34
N LEU A 37 11.89 -0.79 9.19
CA LEU A 37 12.17 -2.19 8.84
C LEU A 37 13.67 -2.40 8.75
N ASP A 38 14.17 -3.28 9.61
CA ASP A 38 15.56 -3.73 9.53
C ASP A 38 15.68 -4.89 8.53
N LEU A 39 16.39 -4.65 7.43
CA LEU A 39 16.59 -5.63 6.37
C LEU A 39 17.98 -6.24 6.45
N LYS A 40 18.11 -7.51 6.06
CA LYS A 40 19.40 -8.21 6.00
C LYS A 40 20.28 -7.74 4.84
N ALA A 41 19.68 -7.20 3.78
CA ALA A 41 20.37 -6.68 2.60
C ALA A 41 19.88 -5.26 2.30
N SER A 42 20.70 -4.47 1.60
CA SER A 42 20.34 -3.11 1.23
C SER A 42 19.14 -3.09 0.29
N PRO A 43 18.08 -2.34 0.60
CA PRO A 43 17.01 -2.14 -0.37
C PRO A 43 17.52 -1.33 -1.56
N LEU A 44 17.22 -1.79 -2.76
CA LEU A 44 17.55 -1.12 -4.03
C LEU A 44 16.41 -0.22 -4.46
N ASP A 45 15.17 -0.73 -4.33
CA ASP A 45 13.96 -0.01 -4.71
C ASP A 45 12.74 -0.62 -4.02
N VAL A 46 11.61 0.09 -4.00
CA VAL A 46 10.36 -0.36 -3.39
C VAL A 46 9.17 -0.01 -4.26
N ALA A 47 8.17 -0.89 -4.30
CA ALA A 47 6.92 -0.68 -5.00
C ALA A 47 5.73 -1.17 -4.16
N PRO A 48 4.68 -0.34 -3.94
CA PRO A 48 3.46 -0.82 -3.31
C PRO A 48 2.63 -1.65 -4.29
N SER A 49 1.83 -2.58 -3.78
CA SER A 49 0.79 -3.24 -4.57
C SER A 49 -0.32 -2.26 -4.96
N ALA A 50 -1.09 -2.59 -6.01
CA ALA A 50 -2.17 -1.73 -6.48
C ALA A 50 -3.30 -1.51 -5.45
N ASP A 51 -3.52 -2.47 -4.57
CA ASP A 51 -4.50 -2.44 -3.47
C ASP A 51 -3.92 -1.87 -2.15
N GLY A 52 -2.61 -1.56 -2.14
CA GLY A 52 -1.92 -1.04 -0.96
C GLY A 52 -1.72 -2.04 0.18
N GLN A 53 -2.04 -3.33 -0.02
CA GLN A 53 -1.90 -4.35 1.03
C GLN A 53 -0.46 -4.86 1.18
N TRP A 54 0.34 -4.74 0.12
CA TRP A 54 1.70 -5.27 0.06
C TRP A 54 2.70 -4.18 -0.31
N LEU A 55 3.90 -4.31 0.23
CA LEU A 55 5.06 -3.54 -0.19
C LEU A 55 6.12 -4.52 -0.70
N TYR A 56 6.50 -4.39 -1.95
CA TYR A 56 7.56 -5.17 -2.59
C TYR A 56 8.88 -4.43 -2.45
N ILE A 57 9.86 -5.05 -1.81
CA ILE A 57 11.16 -4.47 -1.55
C ILE A 57 12.19 -5.24 -2.34
N LEU A 58 12.77 -4.62 -3.36
CA LEU A 58 13.84 -5.21 -4.15
C LEU A 58 15.16 -5.11 -3.38
N THR A 59 15.81 -6.25 -3.22
CA THR A 59 17.18 -6.38 -2.71
C THR A 59 18.03 -7.15 -3.72
N PRO A 60 19.37 -7.20 -3.59
CA PRO A 60 20.20 -7.93 -4.53
C PRO A 60 19.87 -9.43 -4.54
N GLY A 61 19.16 -9.89 -5.58
CA GLY A 61 18.82 -11.28 -5.81
C GLY A 61 17.46 -11.75 -5.31
N GLU A 62 16.68 -10.89 -4.65
CA GLU A 62 15.35 -11.25 -4.18
C GLU A 62 14.42 -10.04 -4.03
N ILE A 63 13.13 -10.30 -4.09
CA ILE A 63 12.08 -9.35 -3.71
C ILE A 63 11.48 -9.84 -2.39
N LEU A 64 11.52 -9.00 -1.37
CA LEU A 64 10.83 -9.25 -0.11
C LEU A 64 9.40 -8.75 -0.21
N VAL A 65 8.44 -9.59 0.15
CA VAL A 65 7.01 -9.25 0.18
C VAL A 65 6.61 -8.91 1.59
N TYR A 66 6.36 -7.64 1.85
CA TYR A 66 5.96 -7.16 3.17
C TYR A 66 4.44 -6.95 3.21
N SER A 67 3.77 -7.59 4.17
CA SER A 67 2.34 -7.40 4.44
C SER A 67 2.13 -6.14 5.28
N MET A 68 1.39 -5.18 4.75
CA MET A 68 0.99 -3.98 5.46
C MET A 68 0.04 -4.30 6.61
N GLN A 69 -0.78 -5.34 6.48
CA GLN A 69 -1.74 -5.79 7.49
C GLN A 69 -1.05 -6.53 8.64
N GLU A 70 -0.17 -7.49 8.32
CA GLU A 70 0.53 -8.29 9.34
C GLU A 70 1.76 -7.58 9.91
N GLY A 71 2.24 -6.54 9.24
CA GLY A 71 3.40 -5.77 9.66
C GLY A 71 4.72 -6.55 9.62
N LYS A 72 4.84 -7.54 8.72
CA LYS A 72 6.04 -8.40 8.58
C LYS A 72 6.27 -8.81 7.13
N ILE A 73 7.48 -9.31 6.85
CA ILE A 73 7.80 -9.97 5.58
C ILE A 73 7.16 -11.37 5.63
N THR A 74 6.33 -11.68 4.64
CA THR A 74 5.60 -12.95 4.52
C THR A 74 6.24 -13.89 3.51
N ASP A 75 6.82 -13.34 2.44
CA ASP A 75 7.34 -14.10 1.33
C ASP A 75 8.60 -13.49 0.73
N GLN A 76 9.33 -14.30 -0.05
CA GLN A 76 10.53 -13.92 -0.77
C GLN A 76 10.47 -14.51 -2.17
N VAL A 77 10.65 -13.66 -3.18
CA VAL A 77 10.66 -14.06 -4.58
C VAL A 77 12.10 -13.95 -5.11
N PRO A 78 12.76 -15.05 -5.46
CA PRO A 78 14.12 -14.98 -5.99
C PRO A 78 14.12 -14.36 -7.39
N VAL A 79 15.03 -13.41 -7.61
CA VAL A 79 15.22 -12.71 -8.89
C VAL A 79 16.72 -12.57 -9.20
N GLY A 80 17.04 -12.11 -10.39
CA GLY A 80 18.43 -11.83 -10.75
C GLY A 80 19.03 -10.68 -9.95
N LYS A 81 20.32 -10.75 -9.65
CA LYS A 81 21.03 -9.69 -8.91
C LYS A 81 21.28 -8.43 -9.73
N GLU A 82 21.08 -8.53 -11.03
CA GLU A 82 21.25 -7.43 -12.00
C GLU A 82 20.12 -6.39 -11.98
N PHE A 83 19.00 -6.70 -11.34
CA PHE A 83 17.87 -5.77 -11.27
C PHE A 83 18.10 -4.72 -10.19
N ASP A 84 17.86 -3.48 -10.58
CA ASP A 84 18.08 -2.30 -9.73
C ASP A 84 16.81 -1.48 -9.48
N ARG A 85 15.70 -1.79 -10.18
CA ARG A 85 14.41 -1.12 -9.99
C ARG A 85 13.24 -2.08 -10.08
N ILE A 86 12.17 -1.73 -9.36
CA ILE A 86 10.92 -2.46 -9.32
C ILE A 86 9.74 -1.50 -9.47
N ALA A 87 8.70 -1.92 -10.19
CA ALA A 87 7.42 -1.22 -10.23
C ALA A 87 6.26 -2.22 -10.27
N SER A 88 5.15 -1.89 -9.64
CA SER A 88 3.94 -2.70 -9.71
C SER A 88 3.13 -2.41 -10.97
N LEU A 89 2.43 -3.43 -11.48
CA LEU A 89 1.49 -3.32 -12.59
C LEU A 89 0.08 -3.03 -12.04
N PRO A 90 -0.52 -1.85 -12.30
CA PRO A 90 -1.75 -1.41 -11.61
C PRO A 90 -2.99 -2.27 -11.84
N ARG A 91 -3.03 -3.09 -12.91
CA ARG A 91 -4.22 -3.88 -13.29
C ARG A 91 -3.98 -5.40 -13.28
N ALA A 92 -2.83 -5.81 -12.82
CA ALA A 92 -2.45 -7.22 -12.74
C ALA A 92 -1.66 -7.42 -11.46
N ASN A 93 -1.75 -8.59 -10.84
CA ASN A 93 -0.87 -8.96 -9.73
C ASN A 93 0.54 -9.22 -10.26
N GLY A 94 1.17 -8.18 -10.80
CA GLY A 94 2.44 -8.29 -11.47
C GLY A 94 3.42 -7.19 -11.08
N LEU A 95 4.67 -7.47 -11.37
CA LEU A 95 5.79 -6.57 -11.13
C LEU A 95 6.63 -6.44 -12.41
N THR A 96 7.18 -5.28 -12.60
CA THR A 96 8.23 -5.05 -13.59
C THR A 96 9.56 -4.82 -12.88
N LEU A 97 10.57 -5.53 -13.28
CA LEU A 97 11.95 -5.33 -12.85
C LEU A 97 12.76 -4.77 -14.00
N SER A 98 13.63 -3.82 -13.75
CA SER A 98 14.57 -3.33 -14.75
C SER A 98 16.01 -3.42 -14.27
N SER A 99 16.91 -3.66 -15.22
CA SER A 99 18.35 -3.61 -15.02
C SER A 99 18.93 -2.53 -15.92
N SER A 100 19.42 -1.46 -15.30
CA SER A 100 20.08 -0.38 -16.01
C SER A 100 21.39 -0.84 -16.64
N ALA A 101 22.12 -1.73 -15.98
CA ALA A 101 23.38 -2.28 -16.45
C ALA A 101 23.21 -3.17 -17.69
N ASN A 102 22.22 -4.08 -17.63
CA ASN A 102 21.96 -5.04 -18.73
C ASN A 102 20.98 -4.51 -19.77
N LYS A 103 20.37 -3.34 -19.53
CA LYS A 103 19.36 -2.73 -20.43
C LYS A 103 18.17 -3.68 -20.69
N THR A 104 17.73 -4.39 -19.63
CA THR A 104 16.65 -5.37 -19.69
C THR A 104 15.49 -5.01 -18.79
N ILE A 105 14.30 -5.46 -19.17
CA ILE A 105 13.10 -5.40 -18.34
C ILE A 105 12.54 -6.81 -18.26
N GLN A 106 12.17 -7.24 -17.06
CA GLN A 106 11.47 -8.49 -16.78
C GLN A 106 10.08 -8.18 -16.21
N ILE A 107 9.07 -8.92 -16.66
CA ILE A 107 7.72 -8.86 -16.13
C ILE A 107 7.46 -10.15 -15.38
N ILE A 108 7.03 -10.03 -14.12
CA ILE A 108 6.72 -11.16 -13.26
C ILE A 108 5.22 -11.06 -12.90
N MET A 109 4.51 -12.19 -12.98
CA MET A 109 3.16 -12.31 -12.44
C MET A 109 3.23 -13.01 -11.09
N LEU A 110 2.51 -12.48 -10.10
CA LEU A 110 2.42 -13.05 -8.76
C LEU A 110 1.08 -13.77 -8.63
N GLU A 111 1.12 -15.06 -8.29
CA GLU A 111 -0.05 -15.87 -8.03
C GLU A 111 -0.01 -16.39 -6.60
N ASN A 112 -1.12 -16.26 -5.87
CA ASN A 112 -1.25 -16.83 -4.54
C ASN A 112 -1.56 -18.31 -4.66
N ILE A 113 -0.63 -19.15 -4.25
CA ILE A 113 -0.85 -20.60 -4.17
C ILE A 113 -1.35 -20.90 -2.76
N LEU A 114 -2.62 -21.32 -2.65
CA LEU A 114 -3.18 -21.85 -1.42
C LEU A 114 -2.94 -23.35 -1.36
N THR A 115 -2.15 -23.79 -0.41
CA THR A 115 -2.02 -25.21 -0.10
C THR A 115 -3.14 -25.61 0.85
N ILE A 116 -4.09 -26.39 0.36
CA ILE A 116 -5.20 -26.90 1.16
C ILE A 116 -4.82 -28.30 1.63
N ASP A 117 -4.72 -28.48 2.96
CA ASP A 117 -4.56 -29.80 3.54
C ASP A 117 -5.91 -30.53 3.51
N VAL A 118 -6.01 -31.53 2.64
CA VAL A 118 -7.19 -32.39 2.51
C VAL A 118 -7.01 -33.74 3.24
N SER A 119 -5.94 -33.90 4.01
CA SER A 119 -5.69 -35.12 4.77
C SER A 119 -6.79 -35.35 5.83
N GLY A 120 -7.37 -36.51 5.84
CA GLY A 120 -8.46 -36.86 6.78
C GLY A 120 -9.85 -36.37 6.39
N LEU A 121 -9.99 -35.61 5.29
CA LEU A 121 -11.29 -35.22 4.78
C LEU A 121 -11.92 -36.31 3.92
N PRO A 122 -13.28 -36.45 3.93
CA PRO A 122 -13.96 -37.36 3.03
C PRO A 122 -13.68 -36.98 1.56
N PHE A 123 -13.36 -37.99 0.76
CA PHE A 123 -13.12 -37.78 -0.68
C PHE A 123 -13.86 -38.78 -1.51
N LYS A 124 -14.15 -38.44 -2.76
CA LYS A 124 -14.77 -39.33 -3.74
C LYS A 124 -13.88 -39.41 -4.99
N GLY A 125 -13.47 -40.60 -5.35
CA GLY A 125 -12.63 -40.89 -6.50
C GLY A 125 -11.29 -41.56 -6.17
N PRO A 126 -10.42 -41.79 -7.16
CA PRO A 126 -9.09 -42.33 -6.96
C PRO A 126 -8.20 -41.37 -6.15
N ARG A 127 -7.37 -41.91 -5.25
CA ARG A 127 -6.45 -41.12 -4.43
C ARG A 127 -5.32 -40.48 -5.22
N ASP A 128 -5.01 -41.02 -6.39
CA ASP A 128 -3.96 -40.65 -7.31
C ASP A 128 -4.48 -39.88 -8.53
N ALA A 129 -5.67 -39.31 -8.43
CA ALA A 129 -6.25 -38.50 -9.49
C ALA A 129 -5.37 -37.29 -9.80
N PRO A 130 -5.11 -37.01 -11.11
CA PRO A 130 -4.24 -35.90 -11.52
C PRO A 130 -4.86 -34.51 -11.25
N VAL A 131 -6.17 -34.47 -10.97
CA VAL A 131 -6.90 -33.24 -10.65
C VAL A 131 -7.78 -33.51 -9.42
N VAL A 132 -7.69 -32.62 -8.43
CA VAL A 132 -8.51 -32.65 -7.22
C VAL A 132 -9.35 -31.38 -7.16
N ILE A 133 -10.64 -31.54 -6.90
CA ILE A 133 -11.56 -30.42 -6.69
C ILE A 133 -11.93 -30.41 -5.20
N ALA A 134 -11.56 -29.36 -4.48
CA ALA A 134 -11.99 -29.14 -3.11
C ALA A 134 -13.31 -28.35 -3.12
N VAL A 135 -14.33 -28.86 -2.45
CA VAL A 135 -15.63 -28.21 -2.28
C VAL A 135 -15.76 -27.81 -0.81
N PHE A 136 -15.97 -26.52 -0.58
CA PHE A 136 -16.27 -25.98 0.73
C PHE A 136 -17.77 -25.76 0.80
N ASP A 137 -18.45 -26.47 1.68
CA ASP A 137 -19.90 -26.37 1.88
C ASP A 137 -20.14 -25.98 3.33
N ASP A 138 -20.97 -24.95 3.53
CA ASP A 138 -21.37 -24.49 4.87
C ASP A 138 -22.76 -25.08 5.16
N TYR A 139 -22.80 -26.11 5.97
CA TYR A 139 -24.05 -26.68 6.45
C TYR A 139 -24.59 -25.82 7.59
N GLN A 140 -25.51 -24.93 7.27
CA GLN A 140 -26.34 -24.22 8.26
C GLN A 140 -27.58 -25.06 8.63
#